data_f7fb0d16e14d8c77a0403c0809d45392
#
_entry.id   f7fb0d16e14d8c77a0403c0809d45392
#
_cell.length_a   1.000
_cell.length_b   1.000
_cell.length_c   1.000
_cell.angle_alpha   90.00
_cell.angle_beta   90.00
_cell.angle_gamma   90.00
#
_symmetry.space_group_name_H-M   'P 1'
#
loop_
_entity.id
_entity.type
_entity.pdbx_description
1 polymer ?
#
loop_
_entity_poly.entity_id
_entity_poly.type
_entity_poly.pdbx_seq_one_letter_code
_entity_poly.pdbx_strand_id
1 'polypeptide(L)'
;MMLPPFSRFMRPLALLLTIALGACSSVGGLYDPVAGDSRPHSGVDRARGLPVQGIDVARYQENVDFPAARADGIQFVFMKATEGRDYIDPNFLRNWERARSSGMPRGAYHFMNWCSPAAEQAAWFERMVPADADALPPVLDLEWQNGSRCRPTDTRAETLAKVRLMLEAMERHTGKLPIVYTDINFHRDILEGEYFANTF
;
A
#
# COMPACT_ATOMS: atom_id res chain seq x y z
N MET A 1 71.01 30.80 -50.29
CA MET A 1 70.05 29.95 -50.99
C MET A 1 69.52 29.00 -49.97
N MET A 2 68.40 29.37 -49.32
CA MET A 2 67.85 28.74 -48.11
C MET A 2 66.61 27.91 -48.45
N LEU A 3 66.59 26.65 -48.04
CA LEU A 3 65.43 25.77 -48.12
C LEU A 3 64.55 25.97 -46.85
N PRO A 4 63.27 25.97 -47.01
CA PRO A 4 62.34 26.09 -45.80
C PRO A 4 62.13 24.75 -45.15
N PRO A 5 61.77 24.75 -43.85
CA PRO A 5 61.60 23.55 -43.07
C PRO A 5 60.20 22.95 -43.26
N PHE A 6 60.14 21.63 -43.21
CA PHE A 6 58.93 20.82 -43.22
C PHE A 6 58.12 21.02 -41.91
N SER A 7 56.94 21.53 -42.07
CA SER A 7 55.91 21.56 -41.02
C SER A 7 55.21 20.20 -40.91
N ARG A 8 55.46 19.49 -39.81
CA ARG A 8 54.71 18.29 -39.47
C ARG A 8 53.36 18.70 -38.83
N PHE A 9 52.29 18.49 -39.54
CA PHE A 9 50.93 18.55 -38.97
C PHE A 9 50.71 17.35 -38.07
N MET A 10 50.74 17.56 -36.76
CA MET A 10 50.20 16.63 -35.79
C MET A 10 48.69 16.78 -35.75
N ARG A 11 47.97 15.75 -36.21
CA ARG A 11 46.53 15.63 -36.00
C ARG A 11 46.27 15.28 -34.53
N PRO A 12 45.42 16.01 -33.79
CA PRO A 12 45.01 15.57 -32.47
C PRO A 12 44.04 14.39 -32.64
N LEU A 13 44.39 13.29 -32.04
CA LEU A 13 43.50 12.11 -31.84
C LEU A 13 42.49 12.49 -30.80
N ALA A 14 41.26 12.81 -31.23
CA ALA A 14 40.14 13.04 -30.33
C ALA A 14 39.75 11.73 -29.71
N LEU A 15 40.12 11.54 -28.44
CA LEU A 15 39.70 10.43 -27.59
C LEU A 15 38.24 10.68 -27.19
N LEU A 16 37.30 10.05 -27.87
CA LEU A 16 35.89 10.02 -27.48
C LEU A 16 35.75 9.19 -26.22
N LEU A 17 35.72 9.86 -25.08
CA LEU A 17 35.37 9.26 -23.77
C LEU A 17 33.84 9.07 -23.72
N THR A 18 33.37 7.89 -24.08
CA THR A 18 31.99 7.49 -23.87
C THR A 18 31.78 7.25 -22.37
N ILE A 19 31.24 8.25 -21.71
CA ILE A 19 30.72 8.10 -20.32
C ILE A 19 29.46 7.24 -20.42
N ALA A 20 29.59 5.96 -20.12
CA ALA A 20 28.45 5.10 -19.85
C ALA A 20 27.83 5.58 -18.53
N LEU A 21 26.77 6.35 -18.63
CA LEU A 21 25.87 6.61 -17.51
C LEU A 21 25.20 5.29 -17.14
N GLY A 22 25.85 4.53 -16.29
CA GLY A 22 25.23 3.43 -15.57
C GLY A 22 24.15 4.03 -14.67
N ALA A 23 22.91 3.99 -15.13
CA ALA A 23 21.76 4.22 -14.27
C ALA A 23 21.73 3.09 -13.24
N CYS A 24 22.38 3.29 -12.10
CA CYS A 24 22.12 2.50 -10.91
C CYS A 24 20.74 2.88 -10.40
N SER A 25 19.72 2.25 -10.95
CA SER A 25 18.42 2.15 -10.30
C SER A 25 18.52 1.11 -9.17
N SER A 26 19.22 1.45 -8.11
CA SER A 26 19.08 0.75 -6.84
C SER A 26 17.79 1.24 -6.19
N VAL A 27 16.67 0.82 -6.69
CA VAL A 27 15.44 0.79 -5.91
C VAL A 27 15.58 -0.41 -4.97
N GLY A 28 16.36 -0.24 -3.95
CA GLY A 28 16.31 -1.10 -2.78
C GLY A 28 15.00 -0.86 -2.06
N GLY A 29 13.92 -1.41 -2.60
CA GLY A 29 12.65 -1.44 -1.90
C GLY A 29 12.82 -2.31 -0.66
N LEU A 30 12.42 -1.78 0.49
CA LEU A 30 12.26 -2.53 1.74
C LEU A 30 11.13 -3.57 1.67
N TYR A 31 10.51 -3.71 0.54
CA TYR A 31 9.49 -4.70 0.24
C TYR A 31 10.17 -5.89 -0.46
N ASP A 32 10.30 -6.97 0.29
CA ASP A 32 10.67 -8.27 -0.26
C ASP A 32 9.35 -8.99 -0.61
N PRO A 33 8.95 -9.04 -1.89
CA PRO A 33 7.70 -9.69 -2.24
C PRO A 33 7.75 -11.14 -1.80
N VAL A 34 6.78 -11.57 -1.04
CA VAL A 34 6.62 -12.98 -0.68
C VAL A 34 6.58 -13.79 -1.96
N ALA A 35 7.25 -14.94 -1.99
CA ALA A 35 7.27 -15.80 -3.16
C ALA A 35 5.83 -16.18 -3.57
N GLY A 36 5.32 -15.54 -4.60
CA GLY A 36 3.93 -15.63 -5.05
C GLY A 36 3.31 -14.29 -5.43
N ASP A 37 3.64 -13.21 -4.72
CA ASP A 37 3.11 -11.85 -4.98
C ASP A 37 3.67 -11.24 -6.27
N SER A 38 4.84 -11.72 -6.72
CA SER A 38 5.46 -11.28 -7.98
C SER A 38 4.89 -11.97 -9.22
N ARG A 39 4.00 -12.96 -9.07
CA ARG A 39 3.40 -13.63 -10.22
C ARG A 39 2.17 -12.84 -10.70
N PRO A 40 2.09 -12.52 -12.00
CA PRO A 40 0.88 -11.94 -12.56
C PRO A 40 -0.32 -12.83 -12.22
N HIS A 41 -1.28 -12.29 -11.47
CA HIS A 41 -2.53 -12.98 -11.19
C HIS A 41 -3.53 -12.64 -12.30
N SER A 42 -4.29 -13.62 -12.79
CA SER A 42 -5.28 -13.41 -13.86
C SER A 42 -6.32 -12.34 -13.53
N GLY A 43 -6.56 -12.07 -12.24
CA GLY A 43 -7.43 -11.00 -11.78
C GLY A 43 -6.88 -9.58 -12.04
N VAL A 44 -5.55 -9.42 -12.19
CA VAL A 44 -4.94 -8.09 -12.41
C VAL A 44 -5.37 -7.49 -13.74
N ASP A 45 -5.35 -8.26 -14.82
CA ASP A 45 -5.79 -7.78 -16.14
C ASP A 45 -7.28 -7.44 -16.14
N ARG A 46 -8.09 -8.25 -15.44
CA ARG A 46 -9.52 -7.97 -15.27
C ARG A 46 -9.74 -6.71 -14.43
N ALA A 47 -9.00 -6.52 -13.35
CA ALA A 47 -9.08 -5.33 -12.51
C ALA A 47 -8.71 -4.06 -13.28
N ARG A 48 -7.66 -4.10 -14.10
CA ARG A 48 -7.25 -2.97 -14.97
C ARG A 48 -8.31 -2.59 -16.00
N GLY A 49 -9.15 -3.55 -16.40
CA GLY A 49 -10.26 -3.30 -17.32
C GLY A 49 -11.51 -2.70 -16.66
N LEU A 50 -11.55 -2.56 -15.34
CA LEU A 50 -12.69 -1.94 -14.65
C LEU A 50 -12.70 -0.42 -14.87
N PRO A 51 -13.90 0.19 -15.01
CA PRO A 51 -14.01 1.62 -15.29
C PRO A 51 -13.64 2.51 -14.10
N VAL A 52 -13.61 1.96 -12.90
CA VAL A 52 -13.29 2.68 -11.65
C VAL A 52 -11.96 2.17 -11.14
N GLN A 53 -10.97 3.06 -11.11
CA GLN A 53 -9.62 2.76 -10.66
C GLN A 53 -9.32 3.51 -9.37
N GLY A 54 -8.69 2.82 -8.43
CA GLY A 54 -8.22 3.39 -7.18
C GLY A 54 -6.79 2.98 -6.88
N ILE A 55 -6.22 3.60 -5.88
CA ILE A 55 -4.89 3.24 -5.34
C ILE A 55 -4.98 3.07 -3.83
N ASP A 56 -4.07 2.27 -3.28
CA ASP A 56 -3.75 2.30 -1.87
C ASP A 56 -2.38 2.95 -1.64
N VAL A 57 -2.24 3.60 -0.51
CA VAL A 57 -1.01 4.30 -0.14
C VAL A 57 -0.67 4.10 1.34
N ALA A 58 0.61 4.06 1.63
CA ALA A 58 1.16 3.99 2.97
C ALA A 58 2.40 4.91 3.05
N ARG A 59 3.15 4.83 4.14
CA ARG A 59 4.37 5.61 4.35
C ARG A 59 5.38 5.55 3.19
N TYR A 60 5.34 4.48 2.42
CA TYR A 60 6.30 4.24 1.34
C TYR A 60 6.13 5.18 0.15
N GLN A 61 4.92 5.72 -0.07
CA GLN A 61 4.63 6.68 -1.13
C GLN A 61 4.87 8.14 -0.73
N GLU A 62 5.47 8.40 0.42
CA GLU A 62 5.85 9.69 1.02
C GLU A 62 4.93 10.88 0.70
N ASN A 63 5.02 11.43 -0.50
CA ASN A 63 4.26 12.60 -0.96
C ASN A 63 3.40 12.25 -2.18
N VAL A 64 2.13 11.93 -1.94
CA VAL A 64 1.18 11.64 -3.02
C VAL A 64 0.63 12.96 -3.59
N ASP A 65 0.70 13.11 -4.90
CA ASP A 65 0.04 14.20 -5.63
C ASP A 65 -1.37 13.75 -6.06
N PHE A 66 -2.37 13.98 -5.20
CA PHE A 66 -3.75 13.58 -5.47
C PHE A 66 -4.37 14.31 -6.66
N PRO A 67 -4.14 15.62 -6.90
CA PRO A 67 -4.54 16.27 -8.14
C PRO A 67 -3.99 15.59 -9.40
N ALA A 68 -2.70 15.27 -9.44
CA ALA A 68 -2.10 14.55 -10.57
C ALA A 68 -2.69 13.14 -10.72
N ALA A 69 -2.82 12.38 -9.63
CA ALA A 69 -3.43 11.06 -9.66
C ALA A 69 -4.87 11.09 -10.23
N ARG A 70 -5.66 12.10 -9.86
CA ARG A 70 -6.99 12.29 -10.45
C ARG A 70 -6.94 12.60 -11.93
N ALA A 71 -6.01 13.44 -12.37
CA ALA A 71 -5.82 13.74 -13.80
C ALA A 71 -5.45 12.48 -14.60
N ASP A 72 -4.73 11.54 -13.97
CA ASP A 72 -4.37 10.24 -14.53
C ASP A 72 -5.48 9.18 -14.43
N GLY A 73 -6.68 9.56 -13.95
CA GLY A 73 -7.86 8.69 -13.92
C GLY A 73 -8.08 7.94 -12.62
N ILE A 74 -7.32 8.19 -11.57
CA ILE A 74 -7.56 7.60 -10.25
C ILE A 74 -8.77 8.28 -9.59
N GLN A 75 -9.73 7.47 -9.15
CA GLN A 75 -11.03 7.93 -8.69
C GLN A 75 -11.18 7.85 -7.16
N PHE A 76 -10.37 7.04 -6.49
CA PHE A 76 -10.38 6.92 -5.03
C PHE A 76 -9.04 6.46 -4.49
N VAL A 77 -8.84 6.64 -3.18
CA VAL A 77 -7.63 6.19 -2.48
C VAL A 77 -7.99 5.54 -1.15
N PHE A 78 -7.33 4.42 -0.85
CA PHE A 78 -7.27 3.88 0.51
C PHE A 78 -5.90 4.17 1.12
N MET A 79 -5.88 4.55 2.39
CA MET A 79 -4.65 4.94 3.09
C MET A 79 -4.42 4.05 4.30
N LYS A 80 -3.20 3.53 4.44
CA LYS A 80 -2.82 2.90 5.70
C LYS A 80 -3.00 3.92 6.82
N ALA A 81 -3.86 3.59 7.77
CA ALA A 81 -4.05 4.42 8.95
C ALA A 81 -3.31 3.82 10.14
N THR A 82 -3.65 2.60 10.48
CA THR A 82 -3.16 1.95 11.68
C THR A 82 -2.70 0.51 11.41
N GLU A 83 -1.84 0.01 12.27
CA GLU A 83 -1.42 -1.39 12.30
C GLU A 83 -1.27 -1.82 13.76
N GLY A 84 -1.78 -3.00 14.07
CA GLY A 84 -1.72 -3.49 15.44
C GLY A 84 -2.38 -2.51 16.42
N ARG A 85 -1.87 -2.47 17.63
CA ARG A 85 -2.48 -1.72 18.75
C ARG A 85 -1.86 -0.33 19.02
N ASP A 86 -0.79 0.04 18.33
CA ASP A 86 0.00 1.22 18.69
C ASP A 86 0.71 1.91 17.50
N TYR A 87 0.67 1.33 16.31
CA TYR A 87 1.26 1.96 15.12
C TYR A 87 0.23 2.79 14.36
N ILE A 88 0.61 4.03 14.04
CA ILE A 88 -0.09 4.90 13.07
C ILE A 88 0.87 5.17 11.89
N ASP A 89 0.36 5.12 10.68
CA ASP A 89 1.16 5.52 9.51
C ASP A 89 1.49 7.01 9.60
N PRO A 90 2.79 7.39 9.56
CA PRO A 90 3.21 8.78 9.78
C PRO A 90 2.66 9.76 8.73
N ASN A 91 2.22 9.25 7.59
CA ASN A 91 1.67 10.06 6.51
C ASN A 91 0.14 10.09 6.49
N PHE A 92 -0.53 9.29 7.33
CA PHE A 92 -1.98 9.10 7.26
C PHE A 92 -2.75 10.40 7.35
N LEU A 93 -2.65 11.13 8.46
CA LEU A 93 -3.45 12.35 8.68
C LEU A 93 -3.15 13.42 7.63
N ARG A 94 -1.88 13.57 7.25
CA ARG A 94 -1.50 14.52 6.20
C ARG A 94 -2.13 14.15 4.85
N ASN A 95 -2.04 12.89 4.47
CA ASN A 95 -2.60 12.41 3.21
C ASN A 95 -4.13 12.44 3.24
N TRP A 96 -4.74 12.14 4.39
CA TRP A 96 -6.18 12.24 4.59
C TRP A 96 -6.72 13.64 4.26
N GLU A 97 -6.11 14.68 4.84
CA GLU A 97 -6.51 16.07 4.60
C GLU A 97 -6.19 16.54 3.17
N ARG A 98 -5.07 16.11 2.60
CA ARG A 98 -4.72 16.44 1.21
C ARG A 98 -5.66 15.80 0.20
N ALA A 99 -6.02 14.54 0.39
CA ALA A 99 -7.02 13.86 -0.45
C ALA A 99 -8.37 14.57 -0.35
N ARG A 100 -8.82 14.88 0.88
CA ARG A 100 -10.03 15.66 1.11
C ARG A 100 -10.02 16.99 0.36
N SER A 101 -8.97 17.77 0.54
CA SER A 101 -8.83 19.09 -0.07
C SER A 101 -8.78 19.06 -1.60
N SER A 102 -8.32 17.94 -2.19
CA SER A 102 -8.32 17.72 -3.64
C SER A 102 -9.64 17.14 -4.17
N GLY A 103 -10.61 16.85 -3.29
CA GLY A 103 -11.86 16.19 -3.65
C GLY A 103 -11.67 14.72 -4.05
N MET A 104 -10.57 14.06 -3.63
CA MET A 104 -10.36 12.63 -3.84
C MET A 104 -11.18 11.83 -2.81
N PRO A 105 -12.11 10.98 -3.23
CA PRO A 105 -12.74 10.00 -2.35
C PRO A 105 -11.67 9.16 -1.64
N ARG A 106 -11.77 9.04 -0.33
CA ARG A 106 -10.73 8.45 0.50
C ARG A 106 -11.28 7.51 1.55
N GLY A 107 -10.55 6.44 1.83
CA GLY A 107 -10.82 5.50 2.91
C GLY A 107 -9.55 5.21 3.71
N ALA A 108 -9.74 4.69 4.91
CA ALA A 108 -8.66 4.26 5.78
C ALA A 108 -8.62 2.75 5.87
N TYR A 109 -7.41 2.16 5.94
CA TYR A 109 -7.31 0.75 6.27
C TYR A 109 -6.50 0.49 7.54
N HIS A 110 -6.88 -0.57 8.24
CA HIS A 110 -6.19 -1.13 9.38
C HIS A 110 -5.53 -2.44 9.01
N PHE A 111 -4.21 -2.53 9.16
CA PHE A 111 -3.47 -3.77 8.96
C PHE A 111 -3.48 -4.59 10.26
N MET A 112 -4.09 -5.77 10.21
CA MET A 112 -4.30 -6.62 11.39
C MET A 112 -2.99 -7.24 11.88
N ASN A 113 -2.71 -7.13 13.19
CA ASN A 113 -1.59 -7.81 13.83
C ASN A 113 -2.10 -9.00 14.67
N TRP A 114 -1.74 -10.20 14.26
CA TRP A 114 -2.28 -11.43 14.87
C TRP A 114 -1.75 -11.73 16.27
N CYS A 115 -0.64 -11.11 16.67
CA CYS A 115 -0.07 -11.24 18.01
C CYS A 115 -0.56 -10.17 19.00
N SER A 116 -1.39 -9.24 18.55
CA SER A 116 -1.98 -8.20 19.40
C SER A 116 -3.47 -8.50 19.66
N PRO A 117 -4.00 -8.19 20.86
CA PRO A 117 -5.42 -8.35 21.14
C PRO A 117 -6.27 -7.50 20.19
N ALA A 118 -7.31 -8.10 19.60
CA ALA A 118 -8.18 -7.40 18.66
C ALA A 118 -8.91 -6.19 19.30
N ALA A 119 -9.28 -6.29 20.56
CA ALA A 119 -9.91 -5.17 21.27
C ALA A 119 -9.01 -3.94 21.42
N GLU A 120 -7.69 -4.16 21.59
CA GLU A 120 -6.73 -3.06 21.66
C GLU A 120 -6.51 -2.44 20.28
N GLN A 121 -6.51 -3.26 19.22
CA GLN A 121 -6.43 -2.79 17.84
C GLN A 121 -7.67 -1.99 17.44
N ALA A 122 -8.86 -2.47 17.82
CA ALA A 122 -10.11 -1.75 17.61
C ALA A 122 -10.10 -0.37 18.29
N ALA A 123 -9.73 -0.33 19.58
CA ALA A 123 -9.62 0.92 20.32
C ALA A 123 -8.57 1.88 19.72
N TRP A 124 -7.50 1.35 19.14
CA TRP A 124 -6.50 2.13 18.45
C TRP A 124 -7.02 2.71 17.14
N PHE A 125 -7.69 1.90 16.33
CA PHE A 125 -8.34 2.35 15.12
C PHE A 125 -9.35 3.47 15.39
N GLU A 126 -10.28 3.26 16.34
CA GLU A 126 -11.32 4.23 16.73
C GLU A 126 -10.72 5.58 17.17
N ARG A 127 -9.57 5.56 17.83
CA ARG A 127 -8.88 6.77 18.30
C ARG A 127 -8.17 7.53 17.20
N MET A 128 -7.59 6.82 16.20
CA MET A 128 -6.72 7.40 15.20
C MET A 128 -7.41 7.75 13.88
N VAL A 129 -8.49 7.04 13.55
CA VAL A 129 -9.19 7.23 12.28
C VAL A 129 -10.39 8.15 12.49
N PRO A 130 -10.52 9.25 11.72
CA PRO A 130 -11.69 10.11 11.82
C PRO A 130 -12.99 9.38 11.45
N ALA A 131 -14.03 9.56 12.24
CA ALA A 131 -15.40 9.15 11.88
C ALA A 131 -15.98 10.19 10.91
N ASP A 132 -15.61 10.11 9.65
CA ASP A 132 -15.95 11.06 8.60
C ASP A 132 -17.07 10.52 7.71
N ALA A 133 -18.21 11.21 7.68
CA ALA A 133 -19.37 10.79 6.90
C ALA A 133 -19.09 10.75 5.38
N ASP A 134 -18.17 11.59 4.89
CA ASP A 134 -17.81 11.69 3.48
C ASP A 134 -16.70 10.69 3.08
N ALA A 135 -16.14 9.95 4.04
CA ALA A 135 -15.13 8.94 3.74
C ALA A 135 -15.75 7.69 3.12
N LEU A 136 -14.94 6.91 2.41
CA LEU A 136 -15.30 5.56 1.99
C LEU A 136 -15.41 4.63 3.21
N PRO A 137 -16.08 3.46 3.09
CA PRO A 137 -16.04 2.46 4.13
C PRO A 137 -14.61 2.14 4.56
N PRO A 138 -14.37 1.85 5.83
CA PRO A 138 -13.04 1.45 6.27
C PRO A 138 -12.68 0.07 5.74
N VAL A 139 -11.39 -0.22 5.61
CA VAL A 139 -10.88 -1.53 5.17
C VAL A 139 -10.17 -2.22 6.33
N LEU A 140 -10.52 -3.47 6.57
CA LEU A 140 -9.76 -4.37 7.43
C LEU A 140 -8.87 -5.26 6.56
N ASP A 141 -7.56 -5.08 6.71
CA ASP A 141 -6.52 -5.74 5.93
C ASP A 141 -6.04 -7.00 6.69
N LEU A 142 -6.36 -8.16 6.12
CA LEU A 142 -6.19 -9.48 6.69
C LEU A 142 -5.16 -10.29 5.89
N GLU A 143 -3.92 -10.21 6.32
CA GLU A 143 -2.81 -10.96 5.73
C GLU A 143 -1.97 -11.66 6.79
N TRP A 144 -1.29 -12.73 6.41
CA TRP A 144 -0.26 -13.30 7.27
C TRP A 144 0.98 -12.39 7.31
N GLN A 145 1.44 -12.05 8.51
CA GLN A 145 2.63 -11.20 8.70
C GLN A 145 3.92 -11.99 8.48
N ASN A 146 4.19 -12.33 7.23
CA ASN A 146 5.41 -13.02 6.84
C ASN A 146 6.64 -12.15 7.14
N GLY A 147 7.69 -12.76 7.69
CA GLY A 147 8.91 -12.03 8.06
C GLY A 147 8.87 -11.29 9.41
N SER A 148 7.69 -11.10 10.02
CA SER A 148 7.59 -10.52 11.36
C SER A 148 8.03 -11.51 12.44
N ARG A 149 8.25 -11.00 13.68
CA ARG A 149 8.48 -11.85 14.85
C ARG A 149 7.19 -12.46 15.40
N CYS A 150 6.05 -12.02 14.92
CA CYS A 150 4.75 -12.54 15.30
C CYS A 150 4.62 -14.00 14.87
N ARG A 151 4.25 -14.85 15.80
CA ARG A 151 3.93 -16.25 15.56
C ARG A 151 2.59 -16.51 16.21
N PRO A 152 1.47 -16.28 15.50
CA PRO A 152 0.15 -16.51 16.05
C PRO A 152 -0.04 -18.00 16.39
N THR A 153 -0.65 -18.26 17.52
CA THR A 153 -1.01 -19.60 17.97
C THR A 153 -2.53 -19.79 18.04
N ASP A 154 -3.27 -18.81 17.58
CA ASP A 154 -4.72 -18.86 17.56
C ASP A 154 -5.22 -19.96 16.63
N THR A 155 -6.28 -20.62 17.06
CA THR A 155 -7.07 -21.49 16.20
C THR A 155 -7.80 -20.66 15.13
N ARG A 156 -8.26 -21.31 14.05
CA ARG A 156 -9.10 -20.65 13.05
C ARG A 156 -10.32 -19.94 13.68
N ALA A 157 -10.99 -20.58 14.65
CA ALA A 157 -12.14 -20.01 15.32
C ALA A 157 -11.80 -18.74 16.13
N GLU A 158 -10.67 -18.75 16.83
CA GLU A 158 -10.18 -17.57 17.56
C GLU A 158 -9.77 -16.44 16.62
N THR A 159 -9.11 -16.78 15.49
CA THR A 159 -8.77 -15.80 14.46
C THR A 159 -10.03 -15.15 13.87
N LEU A 160 -11.05 -15.94 13.55
CA LEU A 160 -12.34 -15.44 13.06
C LEU A 160 -13.07 -14.58 14.09
N ALA A 161 -12.98 -14.92 15.38
CA ALA A 161 -13.53 -14.09 16.44
C ALA A 161 -12.85 -12.71 16.52
N LYS A 162 -11.53 -12.65 16.34
CA LYS A 162 -10.79 -11.39 16.24
C LYS A 162 -11.22 -10.56 15.04
N VAL A 163 -11.41 -11.20 13.87
CA VAL A 163 -11.89 -10.54 12.64
C VAL A 163 -13.28 -9.92 12.88
N ARG A 164 -14.22 -10.69 13.41
CA ARG A 164 -15.59 -10.18 13.70
C ARG A 164 -15.57 -9.00 14.65
N LEU A 165 -14.81 -9.08 15.74
CA LEU A 165 -14.66 -7.98 16.69
C LEU A 165 -14.18 -6.70 16.02
N MET A 166 -13.17 -6.80 15.14
CA MET A 166 -12.64 -5.64 14.40
C MET A 166 -13.69 -5.06 13.46
N LEU A 167 -14.36 -5.90 12.66
CA LEU A 167 -15.40 -5.45 11.72
C LEU A 167 -16.53 -4.72 12.46
N GLU A 168 -17.03 -5.28 13.56
CA GLU A 168 -18.07 -4.65 14.39
C GLU A 168 -17.61 -3.31 14.99
N ALA A 169 -16.37 -3.23 15.45
CA ALA A 169 -15.82 -1.99 16.00
C ALA A 169 -15.68 -0.91 14.93
N MET A 170 -15.15 -1.26 13.75
CA MET A 170 -15.00 -0.34 12.62
C MET A 170 -16.35 0.16 12.10
N GLU A 171 -17.36 -0.72 12.04
CA GLU A 171 -18.72 -0.36 11.65
C GLU A 171 -19.35 0.60 12.66
N ARG A 172 -19.30 0.29 13.97
CA ARG A 172 -19.80 1.19 15.01
C ARG A 172 -19.16 2.56 14.99
N HIS A 173 -17.85 2.61 14.76
CA HIS A 173 -17.10 3.85 14.75
C HIS A 173 -17.43 4.73 13.54
N THR A 174 -17.50 4.14 12.35
CA THR A 174 -17.66 4.89 11.09
C THR A 174 -19.11 4.99 10.62
N GLY A 175 -20.01 4.15 11.14
CA GLY A 175 -21.39 4.01 10.66
C GLY A 175 -21.48 3.35 9.28
N LYS A 176 -20.40 2.70 8.80
CA LYS A 176 -20.30 2.08 7.46
C LYS A 176 -19.83 0.64 7.57
N LEU A 177 -20.39 -0.22 6.75
CA LEU A 177 -19.94 -1.61 6.63
C LEU A 177 -18.48 -1.67 6.18
N PRO A 178 -17.57 -2.28 6.96
CA PRO A 178 -16.17 -2.40 6.56
C PRO A 178 -16.00 -3.30 5.34
N ILE A 179 -14.97 -3.02 4.56
CA ILE A 179 -14.49 -3.89 3.49
C ILE A 179 -13.41 -4.81 4.06
N VAL A 180 -13.41 -6.08 3.69
CA VAL A 180 -12.32 -7.01 3.97
C VAL A 180 -11.39 -7.06 2.77
N TYR A 181 -10.12 -6.74 3.00
CA TYR A 181 -9.03 -7.06 2.08
C TYR A 181 -8.26 -8.26 2.62
N THR A 182 -7.78 -9.14 1.76
CA THR A 182 -7.05 -10.34 2.18
C THR A 182 -6.11 -10.86 1.09
N ASP A 183 -4.99 -11.45 1.49
CA ASP A 183 -4.17 -12.23 0.58
C ASP A 183 -4.75 -13.65 0.36
N ILE A 184 -4.26 -14.32 -0.68
CA ILE A 184 -4.73 -15.66 -1.06
C ILE A 184 -4.48 -16.69 0.04
N ASN A 185 -3.37 -16.58 0.78
CA ASN A 185 -3.00 -17.54 1.80
C ASN A 185 -3.91 -17.40 3.03
N PHE A 186 -4.11 -16.18 3.50
CA PHE A 186 -4.99 -15.93 4.63
C PHE A 186 -6.44 -16.29 4.29
N HIS A 187 -6.89 -15.97 3.07
CA HIS A 187 -8.21 -16.38 2.60
C HIS A 187 -8.39 -17.90 2.68
N ARG A 188 -7.48 -18.66 2.09
CA ARG A 188 -7.52 -20.15 2.11
C ARG A 188 -7.51 -20.69 3.52
N ASP A 189 -6.64 -20.17 4.39
CA ASP A 189 -6.39 -20.75 5.70
C ASP A 189 -7.48 -20.40 6.72
N ILE A 190 -8.08 -19.22 6.59
CA ILE A 190 -9.01 -18.66 7.59
C ILE A 190 -10.39 -18.37 7.02
N LEU A 191 -10.50 -17.73 5.85
CA LEU A 191 -11.76 -17.17 5.38
C LEU A 191 -12.55 -18.12 4.46
N GLU A 192 -11.92 -19.14 3.90
CA GLU A 192 -12.60 -20.04 2.98
C GLU A 192 -13.82 -20.71 3.64
N GLY A 193 -14.97 -20.58 2.98
CA GLY A 193 -16.26 -21.08 3.50
C GLY A 193 -16.92 -20.20 4.56
N GLU A 194 -16.29 -19.10 4.98
CA GLU A 194 -16.92 -18.14 5.88
C GLU A 194 -17.78 -17.15 5.11
N TYR A 195 -18.89 -16.80 5.71
CA TYR A 195 -19.77 -15.74 5.23
C TYR A 195 -19.87 -14.67 6.30
N PHE A 196 -19.37 -13.50 5.98
CA PHE A 196 -19.60 -12.31 6.78
C PHE A 196 -20.80 -11.59 6.18
N ALA A 197 -21.88 -11.43 6.96
CA ALA A 197 -23.14 -10.81 6.49
C ALA A 197 -22.95 -9.42 5.86
N ASN A 198 -21.78 -8.84 6.07
CA ASN A 198 -21.39 -7.47 5.71
C ASN A 198 -20.20 -7.42 4.73
N THR A 199 -19.86 -8.52 4.06
CA THR A 199 -18.79 -8.56 3.06
C THR A 199 -19.38 -8.76 1.68
N PHE A 200 -18.99 -7.91 0.75
CA PHE A 200 -19.31 -8.01 -0.66
C PHE A 200 -18.18 -8.66 -1.42
#